data_30a0dc71a5c537591c4e7472369616ce
#
_entry.id   30a0dc71a5c537591c4e7472369616ce
#
_cell.length_a   1.000
_cell.length_b   1.000
_cell.length_c   1.000
_cell.angle_alpha   90.00
_cell.angle_beta   90.00
_cell.angle_gamma   90.00
#
_symmetry.space_group_name_H-M   'P 1'
#
loop_
_entity.id
_entity.type
_entity.pdbx_description
1 polymer ?
#
loop_
_entity_poly.entity_id
_entity_poly.type
_entity_poly.pdbx_seq_one_letter_code
_entity_poly.pdbx_strand_id
1 'polypeptide(L)'
;MKANYKKYLLNFKHPSGTSRGVMTEKETWFLMLEENGKTGIGECGILRSLSVDDRPDYEEKLKWVCDNIDLGKEELLAELTHFPSIQFGVETAFLSLVSKTPFELFPSDFTKGTTSMSINGLVWMGEEDFMKSQIEEKLESGFTCIKLKIGAIDFKRELELLRFIRQNFDAEKIEIRVDANGAFKPDDALEKMEQLAKFNLHSIEQPIKANQISRMRLLCENPPIPIALDEELIGVYGIENKNELLEKIKPQFIILKPSLVGGFSGTLEWIAAAEKLSIGWWITSALESNIGLNAITQFTYSLNSKLPQGLGTGGLYTNNVDCPLEISNGQINYNPSKKWNIKNLE
;
A
#
# COMPACT_ATOMS: atom_id res chain seq x y z
N MET A 1 0.42 -27.18 16.40
CA MET A 1 1.14 -26.26 15.45
C MET A 1 2.34 -25.64 16.17
N LYS A 2 3.44 -25.30 15.44
CA LYS A 2 4.54 -24.49 15.99
C LYS A 2 4.57 -23.16 15.29
N ALA A 3 4.93 -22.11 16.02
CA ALA A 3 5.11 -20.76 15.46
C ALA A 3 6.35 -20.11 16.03
N ASN A 4 7.03 -19.35 15.20
CA ASN A 4 8.10 -18.45 15.60
C ASN A 4 8.07 -17.20 14.73
N TYR A 5 8.81 -16.15 15.11
CA TYR A 5 9.01 -14.99 14.27
C TYR A 5 10.48 -14.60 14.19
N LYS A 6 10.84 -13.98 13.08
CA LYS A 6 12.18 -13.45 12.83
C LYS A 6 12.09 -11.99 12.42
N LYS A 7 12.75 -11.11 13.18
CA LYS A 7 12.92 -9.70 12.81
C LYS A 7 13.88 -9.59 11.64
N TYR A 8 13.53 -8.74 10.66
CA TYR A 8 14.34 -8.48 9.48
C TYR A 8 14.38 -6.99 9.19
N LEU A 9 15.55 -6.49 8.80
CA LEU A 9 15.75 -5.10 8.44
C LEU A 9 15.93 -4.99 6.93
N LEU A 10 14.97 -4.36 6.26
CA LEU A 10 15.02 -4.06 4.84
C LEU A 10 15.78 -2.74 4.63
N ASN A 11 16.81 -2.75 3.78
CA ASN A 11 17.63 -1.59 3.49
C ASN A 11 17.26 -0.99 2.14
N PHE A 12 16.83 0.27 2.10
CA PHE A 12 16.49 0.94 0.85
C PHE A 12 17.71 1.12 -0.06
N LYS A 13 17.54 0.95 -1.36
CA LYS A 13 18.58 1.25 -2.36
C LYS A 13 18.90 2.75 -2.43
N HIS A 14 17.86 3.57 -2.28
CA HIS A 14 17.95 5.02 -2.23
C HIS A 14 17.11 5.55 -1.07
N PRO A 15 17.57 6.58 -0.38
CA PRO A 15 16.75 7.23 0.66
C PRO A 15 15.39 7.62 0.11
N SER A 16 14.32 7.18 0.76
CA SER A 16 12.95 7.38 0.30
C SER A 16 12.28 8.52 1.07
N GLY A 17 12.12 9.65 0.39
CA GLY A 17 11.53 10.86 0.97
C GLY A 17 10.01 10.77 1.07
N THR A 18 9.48 11.08 2.25
CA THR A 18 8.05 11.23 2.52
C THR A 18 7.80 12.53 3.27
N SER A 19 6.55 12.95 3.43
CA SER A 19 6.18 14.11 4.26
C SER A 19 6.57 13.96 5.74
N ARG A 20 6.87 12.74 6.21
CA ARG A 20 7.27 12.43 7.58
C ARG A 20 8.79 12.31 7.79
N GLY A 21 9.57 12.41 6.72
CA GLY A 21 11.02 12.29 6.75
C GLY A 21 11.56 11.32 5.69
N VAL A 22 12.85 11.03 5.79
CA VAL A 22 13.58 10.18 4.87
C VAL A 22 13.79 8.81 5.51
N MET A 23 13.39 7.76 4.81
CA MET A 23 13.59 6.37 5.24
C MET A 23 14.79 5.77 4.52
N THR A 24 15.69 5.15 5.26
CA THR A 24 16.83 4.37 4.77
C THR A 24 16.69 2.89 5.06
N GLU A 25 15.84 2.55 6.03
CA GLU A 25 15.59 1.20 6.50
C GLU A 25 14.11 1.02 6.85
N LYS A 26 13.63 -0.23 6.80
CA LYS A 26 12.30 -0.62 7.27
C LYS A 26 12.38 -1.92 8.06
N GLU A 27 11.88 -1.90 9.27
CA GLU A 27 11.74 -3.10 10.08
C GLU A 27 10.52 -3.91 9.62
N THR A 28 10.69 -5.22 9.57
CA THR A 28 9.61 -6.18 9.35
C THR A 28 9.87 -7.46 10.15
N TRP A 29 8.83 -8.24 10.40
CA TRP A 29 8.93 -9.53 11.09
C TRP A 29 8.25 -10.58 10.23
N PHE A 30 8.92 -11.70 10.02
CA PHE A 30 8.34 -12.85 9.36
C PHE A 30 7.80 -13.82 10.40
N LEU A 31 6.49 -14.05 10.38
CA LEU A 31 5.82 -15.07 11.17
C LEU A 31 5.88 -16.39 10.41
N MET A 32 6.47 -17.40 11.03
CA MET A 32 6.63 -18.74 10.44
C MET A 32 5.83 -19.74 11.22
N LEU A 33 4.99 -20.51 10.53
CA LEU A 33 4.17 -21.59 11.07
C LEU A 33 4.68 -22.93 10.54
N GLU A 34 4.66 -23.94 11.40
CA GLU A 34 4.99 -25.32 11.03
C GLU A 34 3.92 -26.28 11.55
N GLU A 35 3.36 -27.07 10.65
CA GLU A 35 2.40 -28.11 10.98
C GLU A 35 2.45 -29.26 9.98
N ASN A 36 2.55 -30.51 10.46
CA ASN A 36 2.53 -31.72 9.63
C ASN A 36 3.53 -31.69 8.46
N GLY A 37 4.73 -31.12 8.69
CA GLY A 37 5.79 -31.00 7.68
C GLY A 37 5.57 -29.92 6.63
N LYS A 38 4.54 -29.09 6.78
CA LYS A 38 4.31 -27.90 5.97
C LYS A 38 4.77 -26.64 6.73
N THR A 39 5.18 -25.64 5.96
CA THR A 39 5.56 -24.33 6.48
C THR A 39 4.65 -23.26 5.90
N GLY A 40 4.15 -22.37 6.74
CA GLY A 40 3.46 -21.15 6.36
C GLY A 40 4.29 -19.93 6.73
N ILE A 41 4.26 -18.89 5.91
CA ILE A 41 4.99 -17.64 6.16
C ILE A 41 4.08 -16.44 5.94
N GLY A 42 4.14 -15.48 6.87
CA GLY A 42 3.47 -14.18 6.77
C GLY A 42 4.42 -13.06 7.15
N GLU A 43 4.15 -11.87 6.67
CA GLU A 43 4.95 -10.67 6.97
C GLU A 43 4.15 -9.71 7.85
N CYS A 44 4.71 -9.35 9.01
CA CYS A 44 4.21 -8.34 9.93
C CYS A 44 5.12 -7.11 9.80
N GLY A 45 4.75 -6.13 9.00
CA GLY A 45 5.61 -4.96 8.73
C GLY A 45 4.96 -3.66 9.15
N ILE A 46 5.65 -2.87 9.97
CA ILE A 46 5.20 -1.53 10.37
C ILE A 46 5.93 -0.43 9.60
N LEU A 47 5.28 0.71 9.49
CA LEU A 47 5.88 1.98 9.10
C LEU A 47 5.97 2.86 10.34
N ARG A 48 7.19 3.16 10.78
CA ARG A 48 7.42 4.01 11.96
C ARG A 48 6.71 5.35 11.81
N SER A 49 6.09 5.81 12.87
CA SER A 49 5.30 7.06 12.95
C SER A 49 4.04 7.09 12.08
N LEU A 50 3.64 5.98 11.45
CA LEU A 50 2.42 5.88 10.66
C LEU A 50 1.52 4.74 11.13
N SER A 51 2.07 3.53 11.29
CA SER A 51 1.31 2.37 11.74
C SER A 51 0.77 2.56 13.15
N VAL A 52 -0.50 2.27 13.38
CA VAL A 52 -1.10 2.38 14.73
C VAL A 52 -0.53 1.36 15.70
N ASP A 53 0.03 0.29 15.18
CA ASP A 53 0.75 -0.74 15.92
C ASP A 53 2.28 -0.49 15.99
N ASP A 54 2.76 0.72 15.63
CA ASP A 54 4.09 1.20 16.00
C ASP A 54 4.13 1.53 17.50
N ARG A 55 4.18 0.50 18.32
CA ARG A 55 4.03 0.51 19.77
C ARG A 55 5.17 -0.26 20.44
N PRO A 56 5.53 0.11 21.70
CA PRO A 56 6.57 -0.61 22.43
C PRO A 56 6.29 -2.09 22.68
N ASP A 57 5.00 -2.47 22.77
CA ASP A 57 4.52 -3.84 23.02
C ASP A 57 4.35 -4.69 21.75
N TYR A 58 4.82 -4.20 20.59
CA TYR A 58 4.64 -4.87 19.30
C TYR A 58 5.26 -6.29 19.27
N GLU A 59 6.52 -6.42 19.67
CA GLU A 59 7.20 -7.73 19.68
C GLU A 59 6.68 -8.64 20.79
N GLU A 60 6.19 -8.08 21.90
CA GLU A 60 5.49 -8.85 22.94
C GLU A 60 4.20 -9.46 22.39
N LYS A 61 3.44 -8.70 21.58
CA LYS A 61 2.23 -9.21 20.92
C LYS A 61 2.55 -10.28 19.87
N LEU A 62 3.63 -10.12 19.11
CA LEU A 62 4.12 -11.16 18.19
C LEU A 62 4.49 -12.46 18.93
N LYS A 63 5.19 -12.32 20.06
CA LYS A 63 5.51 -13.46 20.91
C LYS A 63 4.24 -14.12 21.43
N TRP A 64 3.27 -13.33 21.89
CA TRP A 64 1.98 -13.83 22.33
C TRP A 64 1.27 -14.64 21.24
N VAL A 65 1.28 -14.18 19.98
CA VAL A 65 0.73 -14.93 18.83
C VAL A 65 1.42 -16.28 18.68
N CYS A 66 2.75 -16.32 18.76
CA CYS A 66 3.50 -17.58 18.66
C CYS A 66 3.18 -18.54 19.80
N ASP A 67 3.08 -18.04 21.03
CA ASP A 67 2.80 -18.84 22.23
C ASP A 67 1.33 -19.37 22.24
N ASN A 68 0.42 -18.72 21.51
CA ASN A 68 -1.01 -19.04 21.46
C ASN A 68 -1.48 -19.50 20.07
N ILE A 69 -0.58 -19.97 19.22
CA ILE A 69 -0.90 -20.28 17.81
C ILE A 69 -1.99 -21.37 17.67
N ASP A 70 -2.14 -22.24 18.65
CA ASP A 70 -3.14 -23.30 18.66
C ASP A 70 -4.58 -22.81 18.88
N LEU A 71 -4.80 -21.52 19.21
CA LEU A 71 -6.12 -20.90 19.21
C LEU A 71 -6.75 -20.91 17.79
N GLY A 72 -5.91 -20.94 16.76
CA GLY A 72 -6.37 -20.85 15.39
C GLY A 72 -6.55 -19.40 14.90
N LYS A 73 -6.71 -19.27 13.59
CA LYS A 73 -6.68 -17.97 12.91
C LYS A 73 -7.76 -17.01 13.43
N GLU A 74 -8.99 -17.46 13.55
CA GLU A 74 -10.15 -16.62 13.89
C GLU A 74 -10.02 -16.01 15.29
N GLU A 75 -9.65 -16.80 16.28
CA GLU A 75 -9.47 -16.33 17.66
C GLU A 75 -8.26 -15.40 17.79
N LEU A 76 -7.15 -15.72 17.09
CA LEU A 76 -5.98 -14.83 17.05
C LEU A 76 -6.34 -13.47 16.45
N LEU A 77 -7.08 -13.43 15.33
CA LEU A 77 -7.47 -12.19 14.68
C LEU A 77 -8.36 -11.32 15.57
N ALA A 78 -9.26 -11.92 16.34
CA ALA A 78 -10.11 -11.19 17.29
C ALA A 78 -9.28 -10.46 18.35
N GLU A 79 -8.18 -11.05 18.81
CA GLU A 79 -7.25 -10.49 19.81
C GLU A 79 -6.26 -9.47 19.20
N LEU A 80 -6.23 -9.35 17.88
CA LEU A 80 -5.28 -8.51 17.14
C LEU A 80 -5.89 -7.22 16.54
N THR A 81 -7.12 -6.86 16.92
CA THR A 81 -7.83 -5.69 16.35
C THR A 81 -6.98 -4.41 16.31
N HIS A 82 -6.13 -4.18 17.32
CA HIS A 82 -5.26 -3.02 17.41
C HIS A 82 -3.83 -3.25 16.87
N PHE A 83 -3.61 -4.37 16.17
CA PHE A 83 -2.33 -4.74 15.55
C PHE A 83 -2.54 -5.15 14.09
N PRO A 84 -2.92 -4.22 13.21
CA PRO A 84 -3.31 -4.52 11.83
C PRO A 84 -2.20 -5.19 11.01
N SER A 85 -0.92 -4.87 11.25
CA SER A 85 0.18 -5.52 10.55
C SER A 85 0.40 -6.96 11.03
N ILE A 86 0.15 -7.25 12.30
CA ILE A 86 0.19 -8.62 12.82
C ILE A 86 -1.02 -9.42 12.31
N GLN A 87 -2.21 -8.80 12.23
CA GLN A 87 -3.36 -9.43 11.57
C GLN A 87 -3.02 -9.87 10.15
N PHE A 88 -2.44 -8.97 9.35
CA PHE A 88 -2.00 -9.28 7.98
C PHE A 88 -0.99 -10.44 7.97
N GLY A 89 -0.01 -10.44 8.87
CA GLY A 89 0.97 -11.52 9.00
C GLY A 89 0.34 -12.86 9.38
N VAL A 90 -0.61 -12.87 10.32
CA VAL A 90 -1.33 -14.08 10.74
C VAL A 90 -2.18 -14.62 9.58
N GLU A 91 -3.00 -13.77 8.93
CA GLU A 91 -3.82 -14.22 7.80
C GLU A 91 -2.97 -14.83 6.69
N THR A 92 -1.88 -14.17 6.33
CA THR A 92 -0.99 -14.63 5.27
C THR A 92 -0.26 -15.92 5.66
N ALA A 93 0.23 -16.05 6.91
CA ALA A 93 0.90 -17.24 7.39
C ALA A 93 -0.02 -18.47 7.40
N PHE A 94 -1.25 -18.32 7.89
CA PHE A 94 -2.24 -19.43 7.88
C PHE A 94 -2.66 -19.80 6.45
N LEU A 95 -2.87 -18.82 5.58
CA LEU A 95 -3.18 -19.08 4.17
C LEU A 95 -2.01 -19.77 3.47
N SER A 96 -0.79 -19.34 3.74
CA SER A 96 0.45 -19.94 3.25
C SER A 96 0.58 -21.40 3.68
N LEU A 97 0.26 -21.72 4.95
CA LEU A 97 0.36 -23.07 5.52
C LEU A 97 -0.56 -24.07 4.81
N VAL A 98 -1.76 -23.66 4.42
CA VAL A 98 -2.74 -24.54 3.74
C VAL A 98 -2.59 -24.54 2.22
N SER A 99 -1.81 -23.62 1.66
CA SER A 99 -1.57 -23.52 0.21
C SER A 99 -0.72 -24.68 -0.32
N LYS A 100 -0.78 -24.90 -1.64
CA LYS A 100 0.01 -25.93 -2.32
C LYS A 100 1.51 -25.68 -2.18
N THR A 101 1.90 -24.42 -2.29
CA THR A 101 3.26 -23.93 -1.97
C THR A 101 3.12 -22.74 -1.04
N PRO A 102 4.10 -22.42 -0.18
CA PRO A 102 4.00 -21.33 0.80
C PRO A 102 3.73 -19.94 0.19
N PHE A 103 3.92 -19.77 -1.11
CA PHE A 103 3.85 -18.47 -1.78
C PHE A 103 2.76 -18.37 -2.85
N GLU A 104 2.03 -19.44 -3.15
CA GLU A 104 0.88 -19.41 -4.06
C GLU A 104 -0.42 -19.37 -3.23
N LEU A 105 -0.76 -18.17 -2.76
CA LEU A 105 -1.84 -17.96 -1.81
C LEU A 105 -3.23 -17.91 -2.47
N PHE A 106 -3.30 -17.33 -3.66
CA PHE A 106 -4.53 -17.21 -4.46
C PHE A 106 -4.27 -17.73 -5.87
N PRO A 107 -4.33 -19.05 -6.10
CA PRO A 107 -4.11 -19.66 -7.42
C PRO A 107 -5.02 -19.03 -8.48
N SER A 108 -4.42 -18.52 -9.56
CA SER A 108 -5.12 -17.74 -10.59
C SER A 108 -4.33 -17.73 -11.90
N ASP A 109 -4.86 -17.11 -12.93
CA ASP A 109 -4.13 -16.89 -14.18
C ASP A 109 -2.92 -15.96 -14.00
N PHE A 110 -2.96 -15.10 -12.98
CA PHE A 110 -1.81 -14.29 -12.58
C PHE A 110 -0.66 -15.18 -12.08
N THR A 111 -0.91 -16.09 -11.13
CA THR A 111 0.13 -16.98 -10.58
C THR A 111 0.64 -18.03 -11.59
N LYS A 112 -0.14 -18.31 -12.64
CA LYS A 112 0.32 -19.09 -13.79
C LYS A 112 1.20 -18.30 -14.76
N GLY A 113 1.31 -16.98 -14.61
CA GLY A 113 2.07 -16.09 -15.50
C GLY A 113 1.40 -15.84 -16.85
N THR A 114 0.09 -16.07 -16.98
CA THR A 114 -0.66 -15.87 -18.22
C THR A 114 -1.34 -14.51 -18.31
N THR A 115 -1.43 -13.80 -17.20
CA THR A 115 -2.00 -12.45 -17.11
C THR A 115 -1.14 -11.56 -16.21
N SER A 116 -1.40 -10.26 -16.28
CA SER A 116 -0.73 -9.22 -15.49
C SER A 116 -1.73 -8.26 -14.88
N MET A 117 -1.27 -7.37 -14.02
CA MET A 117 -2.08 -6.32 -13.41
C MET A 117 -1.43 -4.96 -13.58
N SER A 118 -2.21 -3.96 -13.98
CA SER A 118 -1.73 -2.58 -14.13
C SER A 118 -1.38 -1.97 -12.78
N ILE A 119 -0.24 -1.27 -12.74
CA ILE A 119 0.25 -0.58 -11.53
C ILE A 119 0.67 0.86 -11.85
N ASN A 120 0.64 1.73 -10.84
CA ASN A 120 1.21 3.05 -10.99
C ASN A 120 2.73 3.05 -10.79
N GLY A 121 3.42 3.88 -11.53
CA GLY A 121 4.82 4.25 -11.27
C GLY A 121 4.88 5.28 -10.14
N LEU A 122 5.64 4.99 -9.09
CA LEU A 122 5.82 5.90 -7.95
C LEU A 122 7.02 6.81 -8.20
N VAL A 123 6.81 8.12 -8.06
CA VAL A 123 7.83 9.18 -8.07
C VAL A 123 7.98 9.69 -6.63
N TRP A 124 9.14 9.42 -6.04
CA TRP A 124 9.48 9.84 -4.68
C TRP A 124 9.81 11.33 -4.63
N MET A 125 9.54 11.95 -3.48
CA MET A 125 9.95 13.31 -3.19
C MET A 125 11.47 13.47 -3.23
N GLY A 126 11.94 14.61 -3.73
CA GLY A 126 13.35 14.95 -3.82
C GLY A 126 13.53 16.29 -4.54
N GLU A 127 14.77 16.60 -4.90
CA GLU A 127 15.07 17.76 -5.75
C GLU A 127 14.41 17.61 -7.14
N GLU A 128 14.13 18.74 -7.79
CA GLU A 128 13.39 18.79 -9.05
C GLU A 128 13.97 17.88 -10.13
N ASP A 129 15.30 17.93 -10.34
CA ASP A 129 15.99 17.10 -11.35
C ASP A 129 15.87 15.60 -11.03
N PHE A 130 15.93 15.23 -9.76
CA PHE A 130 15.73 13.84 -9.32
C PHE A 130 14.30 13.37 -9.59
N MET A 131 13.31 14.22 -9.34
CA MET A 131 11.91 13.89 -9.62
C MET A 131 11.65 13.79 -11.12
N LYS A 132 12.22 14.69 -11.94
CA LYS A 132 12.16 14.62 -13.42
C LYS A 132 12.76 13.33 -13.95
N SER A 133 13.94 12.95 -13.47
CA SER A 133 14.59 11.70 -13.88
C SER A 133 13.74 10.47 -13.57
N GLN A 134 13.09 10.44 -12.39
CA GLN A 134 12.16 9.34 -12.05
C GLN A 134 10.93 9.32 -12.98
N ILE A 135 10.38 10.49 -13.31
CA ILE A 135 9.24 10.61 -14.24
C ILE A 135 9.62 10.06 -15.61
N GLU A 136 10.75 10.48 -16.16
CA GLU A 136 11.28 10.01 -17.45
C GLU A 136 11.47 8.49 -17.44
N GLU A 137 12.12 7.95 -16.40
CA GLU A 137 12.30 6.50 -16.22
C GLU A 137 10.96 5.74 -16.24
N LYS A 138 9.93 6.24 -15.54
CA LYS A 138 8.62 5.57 -15.50
C LYS A 138 7.92 5.62 -16.86
N LEU A 139 8.01 6.76 -17.55
CA LEU A 139 7.44 6.91 -18.89
C LEU A 139 8.11 5.99 -19.91
N GLU A 140 9.45 5.92 -19.90
CA GLU A 140 10.23 5.01 -20.74
C GLU A 140 9.95 3.54 -20.43
N SER A 141 9.69 3.23 -19.15
CA SER A 141 9.30 1.89 -18.69
C SER A 141 7.83 1.54 -18.98
N GLY A 142 7.09 2.37 -19.75
CA GLY A 142 5.75 2.09 -20.24
C GLY A 142 4.64 2.24 -19.20
N PHE A 143 4.86 2.95 -18.09
CA PHE A 143 3.78 3.25 -17.15
C PHE A 143 2.77 4.21 -17.77
N THR A 144 1.48 3.87 -17.66
CA THR A 144 0.36 4.71 -18.09
C THR A 144 -0.31 5.44 -16.91
N CYS A 145 0.10 5.15 -15.69
CA CYS A 145 -0.32 5.83 -14.47
C CYS A 145 0.92 6.18 -13.64
N ILE A 146 1.05 7.45 -13.26
CA ILE A 146 2.16 7.94 -12.43
C ILE A 146 1.59 8.57 -11.18
N LYS A 147 2.12 8.18 -10.01
CA LYS A 147 1.82 8.79 -8.71
C LYS A 147 3.01 9.64 -8.27
N LEU A 148 2.80 10.95 -8.14
CA LEU A 148 3.80 11.88 -7.61
C LEU A 148 3.50 12.22 -6.15
N LYS A 149 4.50 12.10 -5.30
CA LYS A 149 4.43 12.67 -3.96
C LYS A 149 4.67 14.16 -4.02
N ILE A 150 3.80 14.95 -3.36
CA ILE A 150 3.85 16.41 -3.30
C ILE A 150 3.79 16.91 -1.86
N GLY A 151 4.05 18.21 -1.64
CA GLY A 151 3.98 18.84 -0.32
C GLY A 151 5.30 18.91 0.45
N ALA A 152 6.44 18.51 -0.17
CA ALA A 152 7.75 18.58 0.45
C ALA A 152 8.67 19.68 -0.13
N ILE A 153 8.45 20.06 -1.37
CA ILE A 153 9.21 21.14 -2.04
C ILE A 153 8.32 22.37 -2.25
N ASP A 154 8.87 23.43 -2.79
CA ASP A 154 8.07 24.61 -3.13
C ASP A 154 6.95 24.24 -4.10
N PHE A 155 5.73 24.67 -3.78
CA PHE A 155 4.53 24.29 -4.53
C PHE A 155 4.58 24.72 -6.01
N LYS A 156 5.25 25.83 -6.35
CA LYS A 156 5.40 26.25 -7.76
C LYS A 156 6.25 25.26 -8.54
N ARG A 157 7.31 24.71 -7.91
CA ARG A 157 8.13 23.67 -8.53
C ARG A 157 7.34 22.37 -8.75
N GLU A 158 6.45 22.01 -7.81
CA GLU A 158 5.54 20.87 -8.00
C GLU A 158 4.61 21.08 -9.20
N LEU A 159 4.08 22.30 -9.38
CA LEU A 159 3.29 22.63 -10.57
C LEU A 159 4.14 22.61 -11.87
N GLU A 160 5.42 22.93 -11.81
CA GLU A 160 6.32 22.83 -12.96
C GLU A 160 6.58 21.39 -13.38
N LEU A 161 6.73 20.47 -12.43
CA LEU A 161 6.84 19.03 -12.71
C LEU A 161 5.57 18.49 -13.39
N LEU A 162 4.39 18.86 -12.90
CA LEU A 162 3.12 18.49 -13.53
C LEU A 162 2.98 19.08 -14.95
N ARG A 163 3.40 20.33 -15.13
CA ARG A 163 3.44 20.98 -16.45
C ARG A 163 4.38 20.25 -17.40
N PHE A 164 5.57 19.86 -16.94
CA PHE A 164 6.52 19.07 -17.73
C PHE A 164 5.89 17.76 -18.24
N ILE A 165 5.16 17.02 -17.38
CA ILE A 165 4.47 15.80 -17.81
C ILE A 165 3.40 16.15 -18.86
N ARG A 166 2.54 17.14 -18.60
CA ARG A 166 1.42 17.49 -19.49
C ARG A 166 1.84 18.14 -20.82
N GLN A 167 3.02 18.75 -20.91
CA GLN A 167 3.59 19.22 -22.17
C GLN A 167 4.01 18.09 -23.11
N ASN A 168 4.37 16.93 -22.54
CA ASN A 168 4.83 15.78 -23.31
C ASN A 168 3.75 14.70 -23.47
N PHE A 169 2.80 14.60 -22.53
CA PHE A 169 1.78 13.57 -22.50
C PHE A 169 0.44 14.14 -22.05
N ASP A 170 -0.57 13.98 -22.89
CA ASP A 170 -1.95 14.34 -22.55
C ASP A 170 -2.55 13.41 -21.48
N ALA A 171 -3.71 13.81 -20.93
CA ALA A 171 -4.37 13.09 -19.86
C ALA A 171 -4.99 11.76 -20.32
N GLU A 172 -5.22 11.57 -21.62
CA GLU A 172 -5.75 10.33 -22.19
C GLU A 172 -4.65 9.24 -22.24
N LYS A 173 -3.38 9.66 -22.35
CA LYS A 173 -2.24 8.73 -22.39
C LYS A 173 -1.67 8.41 -21.03
N ILE A 174 -1.56 9.42 -20.14
CA ILE A 174 -0.94 9.28 -18.84
C ILE A 174 -1.88 9.77 -17.74
N GLU A 175 -2.40 8.85 -16.93
CA GLU A 175 -3.07 9.16 -15.67
C GLU A 175 -2.06 9.69 -14.66
N ILE A 176 -2.36 10.83 -14.03
CA ILE A 176 -1.54 11.37 -12.96
C ILE A 176 -2.36 11.35 -11.66
N ARG A 177 -1.79 10.76 -10.63
CA ARG A 177 -2.23 10.86 -9.24
C ARG A 177 -1.20 11.66 -8.46
N VAL A 178 -1.63 12.48 -7.52
CA VAL A 178 -0.73 13.17 -6.59
C VAL A 178 -1.04 12.75 -5.16
N ASP A 179 0.00 12.70 -4.33
CA ASP A 179 -0.10 12.28 -2.93
C ASP A 179 0.53 13.36 -2.05
N ALA A 180 -0.32 14.07 -1.33
CA ALA A 180 0.09 15.15 -0.43
C ALA A 180 0.46 14.67 0.98
N ASN A 181 0.12 13.42 1.35
CA ASN A 181 0.34 12.86 2.70
C ASN A 181 -0.05 13.84 3.82
N GLY A 182 -1.13 14.59 3.65
CA GLY A 182 -1.61 15.55 4.64
C GLY A 182 -0.81 16.84 4.75
N ALA A 183 -0.01 17.19 3.75
CA ALA A 183 0.89 18.34 3.82
C ALA A 183 0.19 19.70 3.71
N PHE A 184 -1.01 19.78 3.13
CA PHE A 184 -1.70 21.06 2.97
C PHE A 184 -2.36 21.50 4.28
N LYS A 185 -2.34 22.79 4.55
CA LYS A 185 -3.14 23.37 5.62
C LYS A 185 -4.61 23.40 5.18
N PRO A 186 -5.58 23.13 6.05
CA PRO A 186 -7.00 23.14 5.69
C PRO A 186 -7.49 24.42 5.02
N ASP A 187 -6.94 25.57 5.40
CA ASP A 187 -7.38 26.88 4.91
C ASP A 187 -6.84 27.21 3.50
N ASP A 188 -5.73 26.59 3.06
CA ASP A 188 -5.13 26.81 1.74
C ASP A 188 -5.28 25.58 0.80
N ALA A 189 -5.84 24.47 1.32
CA ALA A 189 -5.96 23.23 0.57
C ALA A 189 -6.81 23.37 -0.69
N LEU A 190 -7.96 24.04 -0.61
CA LEU A 190 -8.87 24.21 -1.75
C LEU A 190 -8.18 25.02 -2.87
N GLU A 191 -7.53 26.15 -2.54
CA GLU A 191 -6.80 26.98 -3.52
C GLU A 191 -5.70 26.19 -4.22
N LYS A 192 -4.94 25.38 -3.48
CA LYS A 192 -3.90 24.51 -4.06
C LYS A 192 -4.50 23.44 -4.97
N MET A 193 -5.59 22.81 -4.56
CA MET A 193 -6.30 21.83 -5.38
C MET A 193 -6.84 22.45 -6.67
N GLU A 194 -7.35 23.69 -6.66
CA GLU A 194 -7.78 24.42 -7.85
C GLU A 194 -6.63 24.66 -8.83
N GLN A 195 -5.43 24.95 -8.32
CA GLN A 195 -4.24 25.09 -9.16
C GLN A 195 -3.79 23.76 -9.76
N LEU A 196 -3.83 22.68 -8.98
CA LEU A 196 -3.52 21.32 -9.40
C LEU A 196 -4.55 20.78 -10.43
N ALA A 197 -5.82 21.15 -10.31
CA ALA A 197 -6.90 20.74 -11.23
C ALA A 197 -6.63 21.10 -12.69
N LYS A 198 -5.83 22.15 -12.95
CA LYS A 198 -5.45 22.58 -14.30
C LYS A 198 -4.63 21.53 -15.07
N PHE A 199 -4.14 20.49 -14.39
CA PHE A 199 -3.35 19.41 -14.97
C PHE A 199 -4.14 18.13 -15.24
N ASN A 200 -5.47 18.16 -15.17
CA ASN A 200 -6.34 16.97 -15.38
C ASN A 200 -5.86 15.75 -14.58
N LEU A 201 -5.74 15.91 -13.26
CA LEU A 201 -5.32 14.84 -12.36
C LEU A 201 -6.49 13.88 -12.10
N HIS A 202 -6.19 12.58 -12.01
CA HIS A 202 -7.17 11.57 -11.62
C HIS A 202 -7.62 11.76 -10.17
N SER A 203 -6.68 11.97 -9.26
CA SER A 203 -6.98 12.12 -7.83
C SER A 203 -5.85 12.80 -7.07
N ILE A 204 -6.21 13.38 -5.93
CA ILE A 204 -5.27 13.79 -4.87
C ILE A 204 -5.47 12.91 -3.64
N GLU A 205 -4.38 12.28 -3.18
CA GLU A 205 -4.34 11.46 -1.98
C GLU A 205 -4.07 12.34 -0.76
N GLN A 206 -4.93 12.20 0.26
CA GLN A 206 -4.83 12.81 1.58
C GLN A 206 -4.33 14.27 1.55
N PRO A 207 -5.12 15.23 1.06
CA PRO A 207 -4.68 16.62 0.91
C PRO A 207 -4.34 17.29 2.24
N ILE A 208 -5.11 17.05 3.30
CA ILE A 208 -4.89 17.55 4.66
C ILE A 208 -4.64 16.42 5.63
N LYS A 209 -4.04 16.71 6.79
CA LYS A 209 -3.78 15.71 7.84
C LYS A 209 -5.05 14.98 8.24
N ALA A 210 -4.93 13.69 8.51
CA ALA A 210 -6.01 12.86 9.04
C ALA A 210 -6.58 13.40 10.38
N ASN A 211 -7.74 12.88 10.75
CA ASN A 211 -8.52 13.28 11.93
C ASN A 211 -9.10 14.71 11.88
N GLN A 212 -9.25 15.27 10.70
CA GLN A 212 -9.92 16.55 10.46
C GLN A 212 -11.22 16.35 9.66
N ILE A 213 -12.08 15.44 10.11
CA ILE A 213 -13.26 14.91 9.39
C ILE A 213 -14.11 16.03 8.80
N SER A 214 -14.45 17.07 9.57
CA SER A 214 -15.28 18.17 9.10
C SER A 214 -14.62 18.99 7.97
N ARG A 215 -13.29 19.18 8.04
CA ARG A 215 -12.53 19.90 7.00
C ARG A 215 -12.39 19.05 5.75
N MET A 216 -12.08 17.76 5.92
CA MET A 216 -11.97 16.81 4.81
C MET A 216 -13.32 16.66 4.09
N ARG A 217 -14.42 16.57 4.83
CA ARG A 217 -15.78 16.54 4.27
C ARG A 217 -16.04 17.75 3.37
N LEU A 218 -15.75 18.97 3.84
CA LEU A 218 -15.95 20.19 3.05
C LEU A 218 -15.16 20.16 1.74
N LEU A 219 -13.93 19.63 1.75
CA LEU A 219 -13.13 19.45 0.54
C LEU A 219 -13.76 18.38 -0.40
N CYS A 220 -14.37 17.33 0.15
CA CYS A 220 -14.98 16.24 -0.64
C CYS A 220 -16.36 16.59 -1.22
N GLU A 221 -17.05 17.63 -0.73
CA GLU A 221 -18.41 18.00 -1.20
C GLU A 221 -18.41 18.41 -2.68
N ASN A 222 -17.45 19.24 -3.11
CA ASN A 222 -17.30 19.67 -4.51
C ASN A 222 -15.80 19.81 -4.84
N PRO A 223 -15.03 18.73 -4.88
CA PRO A 223 -13.60 18.81 -5.02
C PRO A 223 -13.22 19.17 -6.46
N PRO A 224 -12.27 20.11 -6.68
CA PRO A 224 -11.77 20.40 -8.01
C PRO A 224 -10.95 19.25 -8.60
N ILE A 225 -10.47 18.35 -7.75
CA ILE A 225 -9.84 17.07 -8.09
C ILE A 225 -10.43 16.01 -7.18
N PRO A 226 -10.80 14.81 -7.66
CA PRO A 226 -11.27 13.72 -6.82
C PRO A 226 -10.29 13.41 -5.67
N ILE A 227 -10.80 13.28 -4.45
CA ILE A 227 -10.00 13.02 -3.25
C ILE A 227 -9.97 11.52 -2.96
N ALA A 228 -8.78 11.00 -2.66
CA ALA A 228 -8.56 9.66 -2.17
C ALA A 228 -8.05 9.68 -0.73
N LEU A 229 -8.71 8.97 0.17
CA LEU A 229 -8.28 8.87 1.58
C LEU A 229 -7.28 7.72 1.74
N ASP A 230 -6.21 7.95 2.49
CA ASP A 230 -5.19 6.97 2.90
C ASP A 230 -5.04 6.97 4.43
N GLU A 231 -4.34 7.95 4.99
CA GLU A 231 -4.07 8.04 6.42
C GLU A 231 -5.33 8.16 7.27
N GLU A 232 -6.44 8.65 6.72
CA GLU A 232 -7.73 8.74 7.40
C GLU A 232 -8.31 7.37 7.77
N LEU A 233 -7.92 6.30 7.06
CA LEU A 233 -8.44 4.95 7.26
C LEU A 233 -7.70 4.20 8.37
N ILE A 234 -6.50 4.65 8.74
CA ILE A 234 -5.62 3.96 9.69
C ILE A 234 -6.18 4.11 11.11
N GLY A 235 -6.33 2.98 11.81
CA GLY A 235 -6.86 2.97 13.18
C GLY A 235 -8.38 2.96 13.28
N VAL A 236 -9.09 2.81 12.15
CA VAL A 236 -10.55 2.63 12.13
C VAL A 236 -10.87 1.15 12.06
N TYR A 237 -11.47 0.63 13.12
CA TYR A 237 -11.77 -0.81 13.27
C TYR A 237 -13.26 -1.08 13.23
N GLY A 238 -13.62 -2.24 12.66
CA GLY A 238 -15.00 -2.71 12.56
C GLY A 238 -15.80 -2.03 11.45
N ILE A 239 -16.70 -2.79 10.84
CA ILE A 239 -17.46 -2.37 9.65
C ILE A 239 -18.36 -1.15 9.92
N GLU A 240 -18.91 -1.03 11.12
CA GLU A 240 -19.78 0.09 11.51
C GLU A 240 -19.02 1.41 11.50
N ASN A 241 -17.81 1.45 12.11
CA ASN A 241 -16.99 2.65 12.15
C ASN A 241 -16.45 3.03 10.75
N LYS A 242 -16.14 2.02 9.93
CA LYS A 242 -15.72 2.23 8.53
C LYS A 242 -16.85 2.85 7.70
N ASN A 243 -18.07 2.32 7.81
CA ASN A 243 -19.25 2.90 7.18
C ASN A 243 -19.47 4.34 7.65
N GLU A 244 -19.45 4.57 8.96
CA GLU A 244 -19.67 5.90 9.55
C GLU A 244 -18.65 6.93 9.05
N LEU A 245 -17.37 6.57 8.97
CA LEU A 245 -16.33 7.45 8.46
C LEU A 245 -16.59 7.84 7.00
N LEU A 246 -16.87 6.87 6.14
CA LEU A 246 -17.12 7.12 4.72
C LEU A 246 -18.43 7.91 4.49
N GLU A 247 -19.48 7.63 5.26
CA GLU A 247 -20.74 8.39 5.23
C GLU A 247 -20.56 9.84 5.65
N LYS A 248 -19.65 10.09 6.60
CA LYS A 248 -19.34 11.46 7.08
C LYS A 248 -18.50 12.26 6.08
N ILE A 249 -17.46 11.67 5.50
CA ILE A 249 -16.52 12.38 4.64
C ILE A 249 -16.97 12.39 3.18
N LYS A 250 -17.47 11.26 2.67
CA LYS A 250 -17.89 11.03 1.26
C LYS A 250 -16.77 11.33 0.26
N PRO A 251 -15.60 10.69 0.39
CA PRO A 251 -14.53 10.85 -0.58
C PRO A 251 -14.90 10.20 -1.92
N GLN A 252 -14.17 10.51 -2.98
CA GLN A 252 -14.35 9.86 -4.28
C GLN A 252 -13.65 8.51 -4.34
N PHE A 253 -12.53 8.38 -3.60
CA PHE A 253 -11.75 7.15 -3.55
C PHE A 253 -11.22 6.87 -2.13
N ILE A 254 -10.87 5.60 -1.89
CA ILE A 254 -10.04 5.18 -0.75
C ILE A 254 -8.86 4.34 -1.23
N ILE A 255 -7.75 4.42 -0.49
CA ILE A 255 -6.52 3.68 -0.76
C ILE A 255 -6.30 2.68 0.36
N LEU A 256 -6.18 1.41 0.00
CA LEU A 256 -6.14 0.33 0.95
C LEU A 256 -4.74 -0.27 1.04
N LYS A 257 -4.18 -0.26 2.25
CA LYS A 257 -2.90 -0.90 2.57
C LYS A 257 -3.17 -2.05 3.56
N PRO A 258 -3.25 -3.30 3.09
CA PRO A 258 -3.69 -4.42 3.95
C PRO A 258 -2.98 -4.50 5.30
N SER A 259 -1.66 -4.29 5.34
CA SER A 259 -0.90 -4.28 6.59
C SER A 259 -1.20 -3.10 7.53
N LEU A 260 -1.90 -2.06 7.08
CA LEU A 260 -2.29 -0.91 7.92
C LEU A 260 -3.77 -0.89 8.31
N VAL A 261 -4.61 -1.65 7.60
CA VAL A 261 -6.07 -1.59 7.77
C VAL A 261 -6.70 -2.89 8.28
N GLY A 262 -5.89 -3.83 8.79
CA GLY A 262 -6.37 -5.08 9.42
C GLY A 262 -6.36 -6.29 8.49
N GLY A 263 -5.31 -6.42 7.68
CA GLY A 263 -5.11 -7.57 6.81
C GLY A 263 -6.07 -7.63 5.62
N PHE A 264 -6.28 -8.82 5.11
CA PHE A 264 -7.25 -9.08 4.03
C PHE A 264 -8.68 -8.86 4.51
N SER A 265 -9.01 -9.33 5.70
CA SER A 265 -10.35 -9.17 6.30
C SER A 265 -10.70 -7.69 6.46
N GLY A 266 -9.82 -6.91 7.07
CA GLY A 266 -10.02 -5.47 7.23
C GLY A 266 -10.10 -4.70 5.90
N THR A 267 -9.36 -5.16 4.89
CA THR A 267 -9.42 -4.60 3.52
C THR A 267 -10.77 -4.89 2.87
N LEU A 268 -11.29 -6.12 2.99
CA LEU A 268 -12.61 -6.50 2.46
C LEU A 268 -13.75 -5.71 3.11
N GLU A 269 -13.67 -5.46 4.42
CA GLU A 269 -14.65 -4.59 5.10
C GLU A 269 -14.63 -3.16 4.52
N TRP A 270 -13.45 -2.57 4.27
CA TRP A 270 -13.35 -1.27 3.64
C TRP A 270 -13.90 -1.26 2.21
N ILE A 271 -13.64 -2.30 1.43
CA ILE A 271 -14.19 -2.44 0.07
C ILE A 271 -15.71 -2.49 0.13
N ALA A 272 -16.28 -3.33 1.00
CA ALA A 272 -17.73 -3.43 1.16
C ALA A 272 -18.37 -2.09 1.57
N ALA A 273 -17.74 -1.35 2.49
CA ALA A 273 -18.19 -0.03 2.91
C ALA A 273 -18.13 1.00 1.77
N ALA A 274 -17.06 0.99 0.98
CA ALA A 274 -16.85 1.89 -0.14
C ALA A 274 -17.85 1.62 -1.29
N GLU A 275 -18.01 0.35 -1.67
CA GLU A 275 -18.93 -0.05 -2.76
C GLU A 275 -20.38 0.29 -2.44
N LYS A 276 -20.83 0.15 -1.19
CA LYS A 276 -22.15 0.57 -0.72
C LYS A 276 -22.43 2.06 -0.99
N LEU A 277 -21.40 2.89 -0.97
CA LEU A 277 -21.49 4.34 -1.18
C LEU A 277 -21.01 4.78 -2.58
N SER A 278 -20.72 3.84 -3.49
CA SER A 278 -20.16 4.09 -4.82
C SER A 278 -18.81 4.84 -4.77
N ILE A 279 -18.03 4.62 -3.73
CA ILE A 279 -16.68 5.14 -3.57
C ILE A 279 -15.70 4.18 -4.25
N GLY A 280 -14.85 4.70 -5.15
CA GLY A 280 -13.81 3.90 -5.80
C GLY A 280 -12.70 3.52 -4.83
N TRP A 281 -11.94 2.47 -5.16
CA TRP A 281 -10.83 2.03 -4.33
C TRP A 281 -9.71 1.39 -5.16
N TRP A 282 -8.50 1.47 -4.64
CA TRP A 282 -7.38 0.64 -5.10
C TRP A 282 -6.49 0.24 -3.93
N ILE A 283 -5.70 -0.81 -4.16
CA ILE A 283 -4.78 -1.35 -3.16
C ILE A 283 -3.37 -0.87 -3.45
N THR A 284 -2.64 -0.56 -2.39
CA THR A 284 -1.22 -0.23 -2.46
C THR A 284 -0.45 -0.96 -1.36
N SER A 285 0.84 -1.17 -1.57
CA SER A 285 1.71 -1.71 -0.52
C SER A 285 2.05 -0.64 0.52
N ALA A 286 2.31 -1.08 1.75
CA ALA A 286 2.96 -0.28 2.79
C ALA A 286 4.46 -0.61 2.87
N LEU A 287 5.10 -0.76 1.72
CA LEU A 287 6.52 -1.04 1.56
C LEU A 287 6.93 -2.40 2.18
N GLU A 288 6.10 -3.40 2.04
CA GLU A 288 6.41 -4.77 2.44
C GLU A 288 7.61 -5.32 1.67
N SER A 289 8.24 -6.35 2.21
CA SER A 289 9.16 -7.19 1.45
C SER A 289 8.41 -7.91 0.31
N ASN A 290 9.13 -8.60 -0.53
CA ASN A 290 8.51 -9.39 -1.59
C ASN A 290 7.56 -10.49 -1.07
N ILE A 291 7.66 -10.89 0.20
CA ILE A 291 6.73 -11.86 0.80
C ILE A 291 5.36 -11.22 0.99
N GLY A 292 5.29 -10.10 1.69
CA GLY A 292 4.03 -9.38 1.88
C GLY A 292 3.49 -8.79 0.58
N LEU A 293 4.38 -8.23 -0.27
CA LEU A 293 3.99 -7.70 -1.57
C LEU A 293 3.36 -8.78 -2.46
N ASN A 294 3.91 -10.00 -2.49
CA ASN A 294 3.34 -11.11 -3.22
C ASN A 294 1.93 -11.48 -2.72
N ALA A 295 1.77 -11.54 -1.40
CA ALA A 295 0.47 -11.81 -0.78
C ALA A 295 -0.57 -10.75 -1.16
N ILE A 296 -0.21 -9.47 -1.05
CA ILE A 296 -1.07 -8.34 -1.43
C ILE A 296 -1.38 -8.37 -2.93
N THR A 297 -0.39 -8.66 -3.79
CA THR A 297 -0.57 -8.68 -5.24
C THR A 297 -1.55 -9.76 -5.67
N GLN A 298 -1.40 -10.99 -5.16
CA GLN A 298 -2.31 -12.10 -5.49
C GLN A 298 -3.73 -11.84 -4.96
N PHE A 299 -3.85 -11.33 -3.74
CA PHE A 299 -5.13 -10.91 -3.17
C PHE A 299 -5.79 -9.83 -4.03
N THR A 300 -5.05 -8.78 -4.40
CA THR A 300 -5.56 -7.69 -5.25
C THR A 300 -6.05 -8.21 -6.61
N TYR A 301 -5.29 -9.12 -7.22
CA TYR A 301 -5.70 -9.73 -8.48
C TYR A 301 -7.03 -10.48 -8.36
N SER A 302 -7.25 -11.19 -7.25
CA SER A 302 -8.49 -11.94 -7.00
C SER A 302 -9.74 -11.04 -6.88
N LEU A 303 -9.55 -9.76 -6.56
CA LEU A 303 -10.64 -8.77 -6.45
C LEU A 303 -11.04 -8.15 -7.79
N ASN A 304 -10.29 -8.42 -8.86
CA ASN A 304 -10.61 -7.99 -10.23
C ASN A 304 -10.81 -6.46 -10.40
N SER A 305 -10.11 -5.64 -9.62
CA SER A 305 -10.10 -4.19 -9.78
C SER A 305 -9.50 -3.78 -11.13
N LYS A 306 -10.08 -2.75 -11.76
CA LYS A 306 -9.63 -2.25 -13.07
C LYS A 306 -8.70 -1.04 -12.96
N LEU A 307 -8.63 -0.41 -11.81
CA LEU A 307 -7.74 0.74 -11.59
C LEU A 307 -6.27 0.27 -11.47
N PRO A 308 -5.30 1.08 -11.91
CA PRO A 308 -3.90 0.82 -11.62
C PRO A 308 -3.64 0.77 -10.12
N GLN A 309 -2.95 -0.28 -9.66
CA GLN A 309 -2.69 -0.56 -8.24
C GLN A 309 -1.32 -0.02 -7.81
N GLY A 310 -1.13 0.24 -6.51
CA GLY A 310 0.12 0.77 -5.97
C GLY A 310 1.11 -0.33 -5.54
N LEU A 311 1.45 -1.27 -6.41
CA LEU A 311 2.19 -2.51 -6.07
C LEU A 311 3.59 -2.58 -6.68
N GLY A 312 4.15 -1.45 -7.10
CA GLY A 312 5.47 -1.38 -7.73
C GLY A 312 6.67 -1.29 -6.76
N THR A 313 6.55 -1.72 -5.52
CA THR A 313 7.54 -1.45 -4.46
C THR A 313 8.59 -2.55 -4.23
N GLY A 314 8.48 -3.71 -4.88
CA GLY A 314 9.39 -4.85 -4.68
C GLY A 314 10.86 -4.58 -4.98
N GLY A 315 11.15 -3.61 -5.84
CA GLY A 315 12.51 -3.24 -6.24
C GLY A 315 13.22 -2.24 -5.32
N LEU A 316 12.62 -1.80 -4.22
CA LEU A 316 13.13 -0.70 -3.38
C LEU A 316 14.34 -1.09 -2.50
N TYR A 317 14.53 -2.37 -2.19
CA TYR A 317 15.49 -2.84 -1.20
C TYR A 317 16.71 -3.52 -1.82
N THR A 318 17.87 -3.38 -1.18
CA THR A 318 19.11 -4.06 -1.55
C THR A 318 19.14 -5.52 -1.12
N ASN A 319 18.39 -5.87 -0.09
CA ASN A 319 18.34 -7.16 0.58
C ASN A 319 16.95 -7.78 0.63
N ASN A 320 16.10 -7.49 -0.37
CA ASN A 320 14.78 -8.11 -0.47
C ASN A 320 14.89 -9.63 -0.76
N VAL A 321 13.80 -10.33 -0.55
CA VAL A 321 13.68 -11.75 -0.89
C VAL A 321 13.49 -11.88 -2.41
N ASP A 322 14.26 -12.75 -3.07
CA ASP A 322 14.04 -13.04 -4.48
C ASP A 322 12.68 -13.72 -4.69
N CYS A 323 11.94 -13.28 -5.69
CA CYS A 323 10.58 -13.73 -5.93
C CYS A 323 10.21 -13.78 -7.41
N PRO A 324 9.09 -14.43 -7.76
CA PRO A 324 8.53 -14.45 -9.10
C PRO A 324 7.95 -13.13 -9.62
N LEU A 325 7.74 -12.12 -8.77
CA LEU A 325 7.16 -10.85 -9.20
C LEU A 325 8.14 -10.05 -10.06
N GLU A 326 7.66 -9.54 -11.19
CA GLU A 326 8.41 -8.72 -12.14
C GLU A 326 7.56 -7.52 -12.57
N ILE A 327 8.22 -6.39 -12.80
CA ILE A 327 7.57 -5.19 -13.33
C ILE A 327 8.06 -4.96 -14.75
N SER A 328 7.13 -4.84 -15.69
CA SER A 328 7.40 -4.47 -17.07
C SER A 328 6.22 -3.76 -17.70
N ASN A 329 6.47 -2.76 -18.54
CA ASN A 329 5.44 -2.00 -19.25
C ASN A 329 4.31 -1.49 -18.34
N GLY A 330 4.66 -0.96 -17.16
CA GLY A 330 3.68 -0.44 -16.20
C GLY A 330 2.76 -1.50 -15.58
N GLN A 331 3.14 -2.78 -15.66
CA GLN A 331 2.38 -3.90 -15.12
C GLN A 331 3.23 -4.75 -14.18
N ILE A 332 2.58 -5.32 -13.16
CA ILE A 332 3.16 -6.37 -12.34
C ILE A 332 2.78 -7.73 -12.91
N ASN A 333 3.78 -8.59 -13.05
CA ASN A 333 3.69 -9.91 -13.64
C ASN A 333 4.18 -10.96 -12.64
N TYR A 334 3.72 -12.19 -12.78
CA TYR A 334 4.24 -13.34 -12.04
C TYR A 334 4.97 -14.27 -13.01
N ASN A 335 6.26 -14.47 -12.81
CA ASN A 335 7.08 -15.36 -13.63
C ASN A 335 7.28 -16.71 -12.93
N PRO A 336 6.51 -17.76 -13.25
CA PRO A 336 6.56 -19.04 -12.55
C PRO A 336 7.89 -19.80 -12.75
N SER A 337 8.75 -19.36 -13.68
CA SER A 337 10.09 -19.95 -13.86
C SER A 337 11.09 -19.45 -12.81
N LYS A 338 10.84 -18.31 -12.17
CA LYS A 338 11.65 -17.79 -11.07
C LYS A 338 11.32 -18.50 -9.76
N LYS A 339 12.35 -18.72 -8.96
CA LYS A 339 12.22 -19.39 -7.67
C LYS A 339 12.32 -18.38 -6.54
N TRP A 340 11.63 -18.67 -5.47
CA TRP A 340 11.83 -18.01 -4.20
C TRP A 340 13.19 -18.38 -3.60
N ASN A 341 13.87 -17.39 -3.04
CA ASN A 341 15.11 -17.59 -2.30
C ASN A 341 14.95 -17.00 -0.90
N ILE A 342 14.60 -17.84 0.06
CA ILE A 342 14.34 -17.47 1.46
C ILE A 342 15.51 -17.80 2.40
N LYS A 343 16.69 -18.14 1.87
CA LYS A 343 17.85 -18.52 2.70
C LYS A 343 18.20 -17.49 3.77
N ASN A 344 17.95 -16.22 3.51
CA ASN A 344 18.18 -15.15 4.47
C ASN A 344 17.15 -15.11 5.62
N LEU A 345 16.08 -15.91 5.51
CA LEU A 345 15.00 -16.00 6.51
C LEU A 345 15.13 -17.25 7.40
N GLU A 346 15.93 -18.20 7.02
CA GLU A 346 16.24 -19.41 7.80
C GLU A 346 17.18 -19.13 9.00
#